data_03e52e3a63b5d72b0535a9a55ee4e331
#
_entry.id   03e52e3a63b5d72b0535a9a55ee4e331
#
_cell.length_a   1.000
_cell.length_b   1.000
_cell.length_c   1.000
_cell.angle_alpha   90.00
_cell.angle_beta   90.00
_cell.angle_gamma   90.00
#
_symmetry.space_group_name_H-M   'P 1'
#
loop_
_entity.id
_entity.type
_entity.pdbx_description
1 polymer ?
#
loop_
_entity_poly.entity_id
_entity_poly.type
_entity_poly.pdbx_seq_one_letter_code
_entity_poly.pdbx_strand_id
1 'polypeptide(L)'
;MLMVISPAKTLDFDTPPTTERFTQPQYLDHSQELIQILRELTPAQIGELMHLSDKLSGLNAARFGSWTPAFTPENAKQALLAFKGDVYTGLQAETLSDAELSYAQDHLRMLSGLYGLLRPLDLMQPYRLEMGTKLANARGKDLYAFWGTRISEWLNEALAEQGDDLLLNLASNEYFSAVKRSALNARIIDTDFKDLKNGQYKIISFYAKKARGMMSRFVISEKINTPDALKQFDVGGYRYSSEQSTANKLVFLRDTPDA
;
A
#
# COMPACT_ATOMS: atom_id res chain seq x y z
N MET A 1 -1.15 -14.93 -8.06
CA MET A 1 -0.75 -14.39 -6.74
C MET A 1 -1.10 -12.93 -6.67
N LEU A 2 -1.78 -12.52 -5.61
CA LEU A 2 -2.10 -11.12 -5.33
C LEU A 2 -1.05 -10.54 -4.37
N MET A 3 -0.65 -9.28 -4.56
CA MET A 3 0.27 -8.56 -3.67
C MET A 3 -0.46 -7.43 -2.95
N VAL A 4 -0.05 -7.15 -1.71
CA VAL A 4 -0.47 -5.93 -0.99
C VAL A 4 0.74 -5.12 -0.54
N ILE A 5 0.67 -3.79 -0.73
CA ILE A 5 1.68 -2.82 -0.29
C ILE A 5 1.05 -1.73 0.56
N SER A 6 1.89 -1.03 1.33
CA SER A 6 1.47 0.17 2.06
C SER A 6 1.42 1.39 1.12
N PRO A 7 0.59 2.39 1.43
CA PRO A 7 0.62 3.68 0.74
C PRO A 7 1.85 4.48 1.19
N ALA A 8 1.95 5.72 0.71
CA ALA A 8 2.93 6.70 1.17
C ALA A 8 2.26 7.92 1.80
N LYS A 9 2.98 8.57 2.73
CA LYS A 9 2.55 9.85 3.33
C LYS A 9 2.70 11.02 2.35
N THR A 10 3.72 10.95 1.51
CA THR A 10 3.99 11.93 0.45
C THR A 10 3.24 11.53 -0.80
N LEU A 11 2.68 12.51 -1.46
CA LEU A 11 1.93 12.37 -2.71
C LEU A 11 2.53 13.27 -3.78
N ASP A 12 2.44 12.83 -5.02
CA ASP A 12 2.86 13.58 -6.21
C ASP A 12 1.64 13.78 -7.13
N PHE A 13 1.08 14.97 -7.09
CA PHE A 13 0.00 15.40 -7.98
C PHE A 13 0.49 16.43 -9.02
N ASP A 14 1.74 16.86 -8.93
CA ASP A 14 2.33 17.87 -9.81
C ASP A 14 2.90 17.24 -11.10
N THR A 15 3.53 16.06 -10.98
CA THR A 15 4.05 15.33 -12.13
C THR A 15 2.90 14.71 -12.93
N PRO A 16 2.79 14.95 -14.24
CA PRO A 16 1.77 14.30 -15.08
C PRO A 16 1.86 12.77 -15.01
N PRO A 17 0.72 12.05 -15.06
CA PRO A 17 0.76 10.59 -15.11
C PRO A 17 1.38 10.10 -16.43
N THR A 18 2.04 8.94 -16.38
CA THR A 18 2.67 8.31 -17.55
C THR A 18 1.69 7.51 -18.41
N THR A 19 0.42 7.46 -18.02
CA THR A 19 -0.65 6.79 -18.74
C THR A 19 -1.96 7.57 -18.60
N GLU A 20 -2.77 7.58 -19.65
CA GLU A 20 -4.14 8.13 -19.61
C GLU A 20 -5.16 7.10 -19.11
N ARG A 21 -4.77 5.83 -18.96
CA ARG A 21 -5.64 4.77 -18.45
C ARG A 21 -5.92 5.00 -16.97
N PHE A 22 -7.16 4.85 -16.56
CA PHE A 22 -7.58 4.91 -15.16
C PHE A 22 -8.79 4.02 -14.89
N THR A 23 -9.01 3.73 -13.62
CA THR A 23 -10.21 3.08 -13.10
C THR A 23 -10.79 3.88 -11.94
N GLN A 24 -12.04 3.63 -11.59
CA GLN A 24 -12.68 4.24 -10.42
C GLN A 24 -12.46 3.36 -9.20
N PRO A 25 -12.17 3.91 -8.01
CA PRO A 25 -12.13 3.15 -6.76
C PRO A 25 -13.48 2.50 -6.48
N GLN A 26 -13.46 1.28 -5.97
CA GLN A 26 -14.67 0.48 -5.79
C GLN A 26 -15.47 0.82 -4.53
N TYR A 27 -14.82 1.41 -3.50
CA TYR A 27 -15.38 1.48 -2.13
C TYR A 27 -15.53 2.92 -1.63
N LEU A 28 -15.87 3.85 -2.52
CA LEU A 28 -15.96 5.29 -2.23
C LEU A 28 -17.04 5.65 -1.20
N ASP A 29 -18.09 4.84 -1.05
CA ASP A 29 -19.13 5.06 -0.03
C ASP A 29 -18.52 5.05 1.37
N HIS A 30 -17.62 4.12 1.65
CA HIS A 30 -16.89 4.07 2.92
C HIS A 30 -15.91 5.24 3.08
N SER A 31 -15.24 5.64 2.01
CA SER A 31 -14.38 6.82 2.01
C SER A 31 -15.19 8.08 2.34
N GLN A 32 -16.38 8.20 1.78
CA GLN A 32 -17.29 9.32 2.04
C GLN A 32 -17.73 9.39 3.51
N GLU A 33 -18.00 8.24 4.15
CA GLU A 33 -18.29 8.20 5.59
C GLU A 33 -17.14 8.78 6.42
N LEU A 34 -15.89 8.40 6.11
CA LEU A 34 -14.71 8.92 6.81
C LEU A 34 -14.49 10.42 6.52
N ILE A 35 -14.68 10.85 5.27
CA ILE A 35 -14.59 12.26 4.89
C ILE A 35 -15.61 13.13 5.61
N GLN A 36 -16.82 12.64 5.81
CA GLN A 36 -17.84 13.38 6.58
C GLN A 36 -17.36 13.65 8.00
N ILE A 37 -16.76 12.67 8.68
CA ILE A 37 -16.20 12.86 10.02
C ILE A 37 -15.02 13.84 10.00
N LEU A 38 -14.09 13.67 9.03
CA LEU A 38 -12.88 14.49 8.94
C LEU A 38 -13.18 15.96 8.62
N ARG A 39 -14.25 16.25 7.91
CA ARG A 39 -14.71 17.61 7.58
C ARG A 39 -15.18 18.41 8.80
N GLU A 40 -15.71 17.73 9.80
CA GLU A 40 -16.17 18.36 11.04
C GLU A 40 -14.99 18.78 11.95
N LEU A 41 -13.78 18.28 11.68
CA LEU A 41 -12.61 18.57 12.48
C LEU A 41 -11.94 19.89 12.04
N THR A 42 -11.61 20.73 13.02
CA THR A 42 -10.76 21.91 12.79
C THR A 42 -9.34 21.50 12.42
N PRO A 43 -8.54 22.37 11.75
CA PRO A 43 -7.12 22.08 11.48
C PRO A 43 -6.34 21.69 12.74
N ALA A 44 -6.60 22.31 13.89
CA ALA A 44 -5.94 21.96 15.14
C ALA A 44 -6.28 20.54 15.61
N GLN A 45 -7.54 20.13 15.52
CA GLN A 45 -7.97 18.77 15.84
C GLN A 45 -7.40 17.74 14.88
N ILE A 46 -7.27 18.05 13.58
CA ILE A 46 -6.59 17.21 12.58
C ILE A 46 -5.11 17.07 12.93
N GLY A 47 -4.46 18.16 13.36
CA GLY A 47 -3.07 18.16 13.81
C GLY A 47 -2.84 17.27 15.02
N GLU A 48 -3.72 17.35 16.02
CA GLU A 48 -3.68 16.51 17.22
C GLU A 48 -3.92 15.03 16.86
N LEU A 49 -4.96 14.74 16.06
CA LEU A 49 -5.35 13.38 15.65
C LEU A 49 -4.22 12.63 14.91
N MET A 50 -3.52 13.30 14.02
CA MET A 50 -2.52 12.70 13.15
C MET A 50 -1.06 13.12 13.45
N HIS A 51 -0.85 13.88 14.53
CA HIS A 51 0.46 14.41 14.95
C HIS A 51 1.16 15.20 13.82
N LEU A 52 0.43 16.19 13.27
CA LEU A 52 0.88 17.01 12.15
C LEU A 52 1.30 18.42 12.61
N SER A 53 2.20 19.05 11.83
CA SER A 53 2.42 20.49 11.95
C SER A 53 1.22 21.28 11.47
N ASP A 54 1.08 22.53 11.91
CA ASP A 54 -0.03 23.44 11.54
C ASP A 54 -0.19 23.55 10.02
N LYS A 55 0.93 23.65 9.28
CA LYS A 55 0.93 23.69 7.82
C LYS A 55 0.29 22.43 7.20
N LEU A 56 0.66 21.26 7.70
CA LEU A 56 0.11 20.00 7.21
C LEU A 56 -1.32 19.78 7.66
N SER A 57 -1.68 20.24 8.81
CA SER A 57 -3.05 20.20 9.35
C SER A 57 -4.00 21.04 8.49
N GLY A 58 -3.63 22.29 8.20
CA GLY A 58 -4.36 23.16 7.30
C GLY A 58 -4.50 22.60 5.89
N LEU A 59 -3.40 22.03 5.33
CA LEU A 59 -3.43 21.39 4.02
C LEU A 59 -4.42 20.21 3.99
N ASN A 60 -4.43 19.36 5.02
CA ASN A 60 -5.31 18.19 5.02
C ASN A 60 -6.77 18.57 5.33
N ALA A 61 -7.03 19.59 6.14
CA ALA A 61 -8.35 20.16 6.31
C ALA A 61 -8.93 20.64 4.96
N ALA A 62 -8.12 21.36 4.17
CA ALA A 62 -8.51 21.80 2.83
C ALA A 62 -8.77 20.61 1.87
N ARG A 63 -7.93 19.57 1.91
CA ARG A 63 -8.12 18.34 1.12
C ARG A 63 -9.42 17.63 1.46
N PHE A 64 -9.72 17.45 2.73
CA PHE A 64 -10.98 16.85 3.17
C PHE A 64 -12.20 17.73 2.79
N GLY A 65 -12.06 19.04 2.89
CA GLY A 65 -13.09 19.98 2.48
C GLY A 65 -13.43 19.91 0.99
N SER A 66 -12.40 19.79 0.13
CA SER A 66 -12.57 19.75 -1.32
C SER A 66 -12.88 18.36 -1.89
N TRP A 67 -12.72 17.29 -1.10
CA TRP A 67 -12.93 15.93 -1.58
C TRP A 67 -14.37 15.73 -2.09
N THR A 68 -14.53 15.03 -3.20
CA THR A 68 -15.83 14.72 -3.82
C THR A 68 -15.84 13.29 -4.32
N PRO A 69 -16.97 12.56 -4.32
CA PRO A 69 -17.02 11.20 -4.86
C PRO A 69 -16.95 11.14 -6.40
N ALA A 70 -17.04 12.26 -7.08
CA ALA A 70 -16.89 12.36 -8.53
C ALA A 70 -15.40 12.50 -8.90
N PHE A 71 -14.74 11.39 -9.19
CA PHE A 71 -13.31 11.36 -9.54
C PHE A 71 -13.13 11.47 -11.05
N THR A 72 -12.31 12.43 -11.45
CA THR A 72 -11.91 12.67 -12.83
C THR A 72 -10.40 12.92 -12.91
N PRO A 73 -9.75 12.79 -14.07
CA PRO A 73 -8.33 13.08 -14.21
C PRO A 73 -7.94 14.53 -13.82
N GLU A 74 -8.89 15.46 -13.80
CA GLU A 74 -8.67 16.86 -13.43
C GLU A 74 -8.56 17.04 -11.89
N ASN A 75 -9.20 16.18 -11.10
CA ASN A 75 -9.22 16.30 -9.63
C ASN A 75 -8.57 15.13 -8.90
N ALA A 76 -8.12 14.11 -9.63
CA ALA A 76 -7.58 12.86 -9.07
C ALA A 76 -6.46 12.31 -9.97
N LYS A 77 -5.63 11.43 -9.42
CA LYS A 77 -4.53 10.76 -10.14
C LYS A 77 -4.53 9.27 -9.82
N GLN A 78 -4.02 8.45 -10.74
CA GLN A 78 -3.86 7.01 -10.52
C GLN A 78 -3.04 6.75 -9.25
N ALA A 79 -3.54 5.92 -8.36
CA ALA A 79 -2.97 5.71 -7.03
C ALA A 79 -1.51 5.27 -7.08
N LEU A 80 -1.14 4.37 -8.00
CA LEU A 80 0.24 3.90 -8.15
C LEU A 80 1.21 5.02 -8.53
N LEU A 81 0.75 6.04 -9.28
CA LEU A 81 1.54 7.19 -9.74
C LEU A 81 1.42 8.40 -8.79
N ALA A 82 0.42 8.41 -7.92
CA ALA A 82 0.20 9.48 -6.96
C ALA A 82 0.99 9.29 -5.65
N PHE A 83 1.16 8.05 -5.18
CA PHE A 83 1.97 7.79 -4.00
C PHE A 83 3.47 7.96 -4.28
N LYS A 84 4.18 8.65 -3.37
CA LYS A 84 5.61 8.92 -3.46
C LYS A 84 6.30 8.63 -2.14
N GLY A 85 7.29 7.76 -2.16
CA GLY A 85 8.05 7.35 -0.97
C GLY A 85 8.85 6.09 -1.24
N ASP A 86 9.51 5.56 -0.20
CA ASP A 86 10.53 4.50 -0.35
C ASP A 86 10.02 3.25 -1.09
N VAL A 87 8.78 2.80 -0.82
CA VAL A 87 8.17 1.67 -1.53
C VAL A 87 8.06 1.99 -3.03
N TYR A 88 7.54 3.17 -3.36
CA TYR A 88 7.31 3.61 -4.74
C TYR A 88 8.61 3.93 -5.47
N THR A 89 9.64 4.43 -4.76
CA THR A 89 11.01 4.55 -5.28
C THR A 89 11.60 3.19 -5.64
N GLY A 90 11.33 2.14 -4.87
CA GLY A 90 11.76 0.79 -5.19
C GLY A 90 10.97 0.15 -6.35
N LEU A 91 9.68 0.50 -6.49
CA LEU A 91 8.81 -0.03 -7.54
C LEU A 91 9.03 0.68 -8.88
N GLN A 92 9.31 1.99 -8.88
CA GLN A 92 9.51 2.81 -10.09
C GLN A 92 8.33 2.70 -11.08
N ALA A 93 7.12 2.95 -10.58
CA ALA A 93 5.88 2.75 -11.32
C ALA A 93 5.82 3.54 -12.64
N GLU A 94 6.47 4.70 -12.69
CA GLU A 94 6.56 5.59 -13.85
C GLU A 94 7.33 4.98 -15.03
N THR A 95 8.07 3.88 -14.81
CA THR A 95 8.84 3.16 -15.82
C THR A 95 8.20 1.85 -16.26
N LEU A 96 7.01 1.52 -15.75
CA LEU A 96 6.28 0.32 -16.15
C LEU A 96 5.75 0.46 -17.58
N SER A 97 5.92 -0.58 -18.36
CA SER A 97 5.25 -0.71 -19.66
C SER A 97 3.74 -0.90 -19.51
N ASP A 98 2.97 -0.69 -20.57
CA ASP A 98 1.52 -0.93 -20.56
C ASP A 98 1.14 -2.36 -20.17
N ALA A 99 1.94 -3.35 -20.58
CA ALA A 99 1.75 -4.75 -20.21
C ALA A 99 2.01 -5.00 -18.72
N GLU A 100 3.05 -4.37 -18.15
CA GLU A 100 3.36 -4.43 -16.72
C GLU A 100 2.32 -3.69 -15.88
N LEU A 101 1.83 -2.52 -16.36
CA LEU A 101 0.73 -1.80 -15.72
C LEU A 101 -0.56 -2.62 -15.70
N SER A 102 -0.86 -3.35 -16.78
CA SER A 102 -2.00 -4.26 -16.83
C SER A 102 -1.84 -5.39 -15.84
N TYR A 103 -0.67 -6.02 -15.79
CA TYR A 103 -0.38 -7.06 -14.79
C TYR A 103 -0.48 -6.51 -13.35
N ALA A 104 0.09 -5.33 -13.10
CA ALA A 104 0.00 -4.68 -11.80
C ALA A 104 -1.46 -4.40 -11.41
N GLN A 105 -2.29 -3.90 -12.34
CA GLN A 105 -3.71 -3.61 -12.09
C GLN A 105 -4.47 -4.84 -11.57
N ASP A 106 -4.15 -6.01 -12.09
CA ASP A 106 -4.77 -7.26 -11.68
C ASP A 106 -4.16 -7.81 -10.38
N HIS A 107 -2.84 -7.73 -10.20
CA HIS A 107 -2.10 -8.45 -9.17
C HIS A 107 -1.59 -7.62 -7.99
N LEU A 108 -1.78 -6.29 -7.97
CA LEU A 108 -1.33 -5.41 -6.90
C LEU A 108 -2.50 -4.68 -6.27
N ARG A 109 -2.48 -4.57 -4.94
CA ARG A 109 -3.42 -3.74 -4.16
C ARG A 109 -2.63 -2.85 -3.20
N MET A 110 -3.06 -1.60 -3.07
CA MET A 110 -2.52 -0.66 -2.10
C MET A 110 -3.52 -0.50 -0.95
N LEU A 111 -3.07 -0.80 0.27
CA LEU A 111 -3.85 -0.56 1.47
C LEU A 111 -3.93 0.95 1.73
N SER A 112 -5.06 1.44 2.22
CA SER A 112 -5.29 2.86 2.43
C SER A 112 -6.17 3.10 3.66
N GLY A 113 -5.79 4.07 4.50
CA GLY A 113 -6.62 4.47 5.64
C GLY A 113 -7.95 5.08 5.21
N LEU A 114 -7.97 5.84 4.11
CA LEU A 114 -9.17 6.50 3.58
C LEU A 114 -9.96 5.63 2.60
N TYR A 115 -9.27 4.95 1.69
CA TYR A 115 -9.91 4.20 0.59
C TYR A 115 -10.02 2.70 0.86
N GLY A 116 -9.45 2.20 1.98
CA GLY A 116 -9.39 0.78 2.31
C GLY A 116 -8.46 0.01 1.39
N LEU A 117 -8.87 -0.23 0.16
CA LEU A 117 -8.13 -0.96 -0.85
C LEU A 117 -8.21 -0.24 -2.20
N LEU A 118 -7.04 -0.01 -2.83
CA LEU A 118 -6.93 0.61 -4.15
C LEU A 118 -6.22 -0.33 -5.12
N ARG A 119 -6.65 -0.31 -6.38
CA ARG A 119 -5.91 -0.88 -7.51
C ARG A 119 -4.93 0.16 -8.06
N PRO A 120 -3.87 -0.23 -8.78
CA PRO A 120 -2.88 0.68 -9.35
C PRO A 120 -3.43 1.86 -10.14
N LEU A 121 -4.40 1.62 -11.00
CA LEU A 121 -4.98 2.64 -11.87
C LEU A 121 -6.23 3.33 -11.29
N ASP A 122 -6.66 2.98 -10.07
CA ASP A 122 -7.75 3.69 -9.41
C ASP A 122 -7.39 5.15 -9.19
N LEU A 123 -8.25 6.05 -9.62
CA LEU A 123 -8.11 7.47 -9.32
C LEU A 123 -8.24 7.70 -7.82
N MET A 124 -7.37 8.53 -7.27
CA MET A 124 -7.46 8.98 -5.89
C MET A 124 -7.28 10.50 -5.80
N GLN A 125 -8.03 11.13 -4.93
CA GLN A 125 -7.80 12.53 -4.54
C GLN A 125 -6.76 12.59 -3.40
N PRO A 126 -6.01 13.71 -3.28
CA PRO A 126 -4.96 13.81 -2.28
C PRO A 126 -5.53 13.80 -0.86
N TYR A 127 -4.90 13.01 0.01
CA TYR A 127 -5.29 12.87 1.41
C TYR A 127 -4.08 12.51 2.26
N ARG A 128 -4.24 12.61 3.57
CA ARG A 128 -3.40 11.94 4.55
C ARG A 128 -4.28 11.39 5.67
N LEU A 129 -4.34 10.09 5.78
CA LEU A 129 -5.01 9.36 6.85
C LEU A 129 -4.32 8.00 6.99
N GLU A 130 -3.48 7.85 8.02
CA GLU A 130 -2.73 6.63 8.25
C GLU A 130 -3.63 5.57 8.89
N MET A 131 -3.40 4.29 8.60
CA MET A 131 -4.27 3.19 9.07
C MET A 131 -4.34 3.09 10.59
N GLY A 132 -3.25 3.44 11.28
CA GLY A 132 -3.18 3.46 12.74
C GLY A 132 -3.87 4.64 13.42
N THR A 133 -4.50 5.55 12.65
CA THR A 133 -5.17 6.75 13.19
C THR A 133 -6.38 6.37 14.03
N LYS A 134 -6.46 6.96 15.24
CA LYS A 134 -7.54 6.73 16.20
C LYS A 134 -8.75 7.63 15.89
N LEU A 135 -9.26 7.57 14.68
CA LEU A 135 -10.45 8.30 14.25
C LEU A 135 -11.69 7.55 14.76
N ALA A 136 -12.32 8.09 15.80
CA ALA A 136 -13.58 7.55 16.30
C ALA A 136 -14.68 7.67 15.23
N ASN A 137 -15.47 6.64 15.06
CA ASN A 137 -16.48 6.52 14.01
C ASN A 137 -17.64 5.64 14.48
N ALA A 138 -18.70 5.53 13.69
CA ALA A 138 -19.88 4.74 14.03
C ALA A 138 -19.62 3.23 14.26
N ARG A 139 -18.47 2.71 13.76
CA ARG A 139 -18.10 1.29 13.87
C ARG A 139 -17.07 1.01 14.96
N GLY A 140 -16.53 2.06 15.61
CA GLY A 140 -15.60 1.91 16.73
C GLY A 140 -14.61 3.07 16.88
N LYS A 141 -13.54 2.81 17.62
CA LYS A 141 -12.61 3.84 18.10
C LYS A 141 -11.49 4.25 17.13
N ASP A 142 -11.29 3.50 16.05
CA ASP A 142 -10.18 3.67 15.12
C ASP A 142 -10.51 3.13 13.73
N LEU A 143 -9.57 3.26 12.79
CA LEU A 143 -9.76 2.79 11.42
C LEU A 143 -9.74 1.25 11.32
N TYR A 144 -9.07 0.54 12.22
CA TYR A 144 -9.13 -0.92 12.23
C TYR A 144 -10.54 -1.42 12.55
N ALA A 145 -11.24 -0.76 13.47
CA ALA A 145 -12.63 -1.04 13.77
C ALA A 145 -13.56 -0.61 12.61
N PHE A 146 -13.25 0.52 11.96
CA PHE A 146 -14.00 0.99 10.80
C PHE A 146 -13.98 -0.01 9.65
N TRP A 147 -12.79 -0.47 9.26
CA TRP A 147 -12.63 -1.40 8.16
C TRP A 147 -13.09 -2.82 8.51
N GLY A 148 -12.92 -3.26 9.77
CA GLY A 148 -13.37 -4.57 10.24
C GLY A 148 -12.81 -5.71 9.37
N THR A 149 -13.68 -6.51 8.75
CA THR A 149 -13.34 -7.62 7.84
C THR A 149 -13.33 -7.22 6.36
N ARG A 150 -13.84 -6.04 6.02
CA ARG A 150 -14.11 -5.61 4.64
C ARG A 150 -12.91 -5.73 3.71
N ILE A 151 -11.74 -5.25 4.17
CA ILE A 151 -10.52 -5.32 3.35
C ILE A 151 -10.17 -6.79 3.04
N SER A 152 -10.36 -7.70 3.99
CA SER A 152 -10.13 -9.14 3.76
C SER A 152 -11.15 -9.75 2.80
N GLU A 153 -12.42 -9.33 2.89
CA GLU A 153 -13.49 -9.76 1.99
C GLU A 153 -13.19 -9.30 0.56
N TRP A 154 -12.79 -8.04 0.35
CA TRP A 154 -12.40 -7.52 -0.96
C TRP A 154 -11.13 -8.17 -1.53
N LEU A 155 -10.18 -8.55 -0.67
CA LEU A 155 -9.02 -9.34 -1.10
C LEU A 155 -9.44 -10.76 -1.52
N ASN A 156 -10.42 -11.37 -0.85
CA ASN A 156 -10.97 -12.66 -1.25
C ASN A 156 -11.66 -12.57 -2.63
N GLU A 157 -12.43 -11.51 -2.88
CA GLU A 157 -13.06 -11.26 -4.19
C GLU A 157 -11.99 -11.16 -5.28
N ALA A 158 -10.94 -10.34 -5.07
CA ALA A 158 -9.85 -10.17 -6.03
C ALA A 158 -9.07 -11.46 -6.29
N LEU A 159 -8.85 -12.29 -5.27
CA LEU A 159 -8.21 -13.60 -5.40
C LEU A 159 -9.10 -14.59 -6.17
N ALA A 160 -10.40 -14.60 -5.89
CA ALA A 160 -11.36 -15.45 -6.60
C ALA A 160 -11.46 -15.08 -8.09
N GLU A 161 -11.45 -13.78 -8.43
CA GLU A 161 -11.42 -13.31 -9.82
C GLU A 161 -10.17 -13.79 -10.57
N GLN A 162 -9.03 -13.93 -9.89
CA GLN A 162 -7.79 -14.47 -10.46
C GLN A 162 -7.73 -16.00 -10.48
N GLY A 163 -8.64 -16.69 -9.79
CA GLY A 163 -8.56 -18.13 -9.57
C GLY A 163 -7.33 -18.55 -8.75
N ASP A 164 -6.90 -17.71 -7.81
CA ASP A 164 -5.69 -17.90 -6.99
C ASP A 164 -6.03 -17.84 -5.49
N ASP A 165 -5.18 -18.42 -4.65
CA ASP A 165 -5.30 -18.43 -3.20
C ASP A 165 -4.04 -17.90 -2.48
N LEU A 166 -3.10 -17.27 -3.21
CA LEU A 166 -1.86 -16.74 -2.68
C LEU A 166 -1.89 -15.23 -2.51
N LEU A 167 -1.63 -14.76 -1.28
CA LEU A 167 -1.45 -13.35 -0.96
C LEU A 167 -0.01 -13.08 -0.50
N LEU A 168 0.73 -12.29 -1.27
CA LEU A 168 2.07 -11.81 -0.90
C LEU A 168 1.94 -10.50 -0.09
N ASN A 169 2.37 -10.56 1.17
CA ASN A 169 2.35 -9.40 2.05
C ASN A 169 3.66 -8.62 1.96
N LEU A 170 3.62 -7.48 1.28
CA LEU A 170 4.67 -6.48 1.20
C LEU A 170 4.30 -5.18 1.94
N ALA A 171 3.20 -5.19 2.69
CA ALA A 171 2.77 -4.06 3.51
C ALA A 171 3.50 -4.02 4.86
N SER A 172 3.48 -2.87 5.52
CA SER A 172 3.92 -2.74 6.90
C SER A 172 2.92 -3.40 7.86
N ASN A 173 3.39 -3.73 9.08
CA ASN A 173 2.51 -4.28 10.11
C ASN A 173 1.32 -3.37 10.41
N GLU A 174 1.52 -2.05 10.41
CA GLU A 174 0.44 -1.08 10.61
C GLU A 174 -0.68 -1.29 9.60
N TYR A 175 -0.36 -1.32 8.31
CA TYR A 175 -1.35 -1.45 7.26
C TYR A 175 -1.91 -2.87 7.16
N PHE A 176 -1.05 -3.89 7.27
CA PHE A 176 -1.51 -5.28 7.17
C PHE A 176 -2.37 -5.71 8.37
N SER A 177 -2.30 -5.02 9.51
CA SER A 177 -3.20 -5.26 10.66
C SER A 177 -4.68 -4.97 10.35
N ALA A 178 -4.96 -4.20 9.29
CA ALA A 178 -6.32 -3.99 8.78
C ALA A 178 -6.85 -5.22 8.00
N VAL A 179 -5.97 -6.10 7.56
CA VAL A 179 -6.35 -7.38 6.93
C VAL A 179 -6.56 -8.42 8.04
N LYS A 180 -7.81 -8.81 8.24
CA LYS A 180 -8.16 -9.83 9.23
C LYS A 180 -7.86 -11.22 8.67
N ARG A 181 -6.73 -11.81 9.12
CA ARG A 181 -6.26 -13.14 8.66
C ARG A 181 -7.34 -14.23 8.81
N SER A 182 -8.17 -14.14 9.85
CA SER A 182 -9.27 -15.10 10.09
C SER A 182 -10.43 -14.99 9.10
N ALA A 183 -10.54 -13.87 8.37
CA ALA A 183 -11.55 -13.64 7.34
C ALA A 183 -10.98 -13.77 5.91
N LEU A 184 -9.69 -14.10 5.78
CA LEU A 184 -9.02 -14.23 4.50
C LEU A 184 -8.95 -15.70 4.08
N ASN A 185 -9.43 -15.99 2.87
CA ASN A 185 -9.43 -17.33 2.26
C ASN A 185 -8.17 -17.52 1.39
N ALA A 186 -6.99 -17.22 1.96
CA ALA A 186 -5.75 -17.28 1.21
C ALA A 186 -4.57 -17.74 2.09
N ARG A 187 -3.62 -18.39 1.45
CA ARG A 187 -2.30 -18.60 2.02
C ARG A 187 -1.51 -17.30 1.92
N ILE A 188 -1.09 -16.79 3.08
CA ILE A 188 -0.31 -15.56 3.18
C ILE A 188 1.17 -15.89 3.17
N ILE A 189 1.91 -15.23 2.30
CA ILE A 189 3.38 -15.22 2.27
C ILE A 189 3.85 -13.88 2.82
N ASP A 190 4.36 -13.87 4.04
CA ASP A 190 4.99 -12.70 4.65
C ASP A 190 6.44 -12.55 4.17
N THR A 191 6.97 -11.32 4.14
CA THR A 191 8.35 -11.05 3.74
C THR A 191 9.07 -10.18 4.77
N ASP A 192 10.34 -10.53 5.05
CA ASP A 192 11.27 -9.67 5.78
C ASP A 192 12.49 -9.37 4.92
N PHE A 193 12.89 -8.10 4.90
CA PHE A 193 14.13 -7.63 4.29
C PHE A 193 15.04 -7.10 5.40
N LYS A 194 16.22 -7.73 5.55
CA LYS A 194 17.16 -7.43 6.64
C LYS A 194 18.51 -7.04 6.08
N ASP A 195 19.07 -6.00 6.66
CA ASP A 195 20.39 -5.48 6.32
C ASP A 195 21.39 -5.81 7.44
N LEU A 196 22.62 -6.11 7.06
CA LEU A 196 23.71 -6.33 8.02
C LEU A 196 24.11 -5.01 8.66
N LYS A 197 23.96 -4.91 9.97
CA LYS A 197 24.34 -3.75 10.76
C LYS A 197 24.97 -4.20 12.07
N ASN A 198 26.23 -3.79 12.30
CA ASN A 198 26.98 -4.15 13.50
C ASN A 198 27.03 -5.68 13.73
N GLY A 199 27.30 -6.45 12.67
CA GLY A 199 27.41 -7.92 12.73
C GLY A 199 26.07 -8.69 12.88
N GLN A 200 24.92 -8.01 12.77
CA GLN A 200 23.60 -8.63 12.88
C GLN A 200 22.67 -8.18 11.76
N TYR A 201 21.89 -9.12 11.21
CA TYR A 201 20.83 -8.80 10.26
C TYR A 201 19.60 -8.23 10.96
N LYS A 202 19.25 -7.00 10.64
CA LYS A 202 18.11 -6.26 11.23
C LYS A 202 17.26 -5.62 10.14
N ILE A 203 15.96 -5.52 10.40
CA ILE A 203 15.06 -4.73 9.55
C ILE A 203 15.37 -3.26 9.78
N ILE A 204 15.86 -2.57 8.76
CA ILE A 204 16.05 -1.13 8.73
C ILE A 204 14.90 -0.53 7.93
N SER A 205 14.05 0.25 8.59
CA SER A 205 12.74 0.68 8.05
C SER A 205 12.82 1.29 6.65
N PHE A 206 13.76 2.18 6.41
CA PHE A 206 13.97 2.81 5.11
C PHE A 206 14.30 1.79 4.02
N TYR A 207 15.30 0.93 4.26
CA TYR A 207 15.72 -0.09 3.29
C TYR A 207 14.65 -1.14 3.06
N ALA A 208 13.98 -1.59 4.11
CA ALA A 208 12.90 -2.58 4.00
C ALA A 208 11.71 -2.04 3.19
N LYS A 209 11.39 -0.74 3.29
CA LYS A 209 10.35 -0.13 2.45
C LYS A 209 10.76 -0.15 0.97
N LYS A 210 11.99 0.28 0.64
CA LYS A 210 12.50 0.26 -0.73
C LYS A 210 12.53 -1.17 -1.28
N ALA A 211 12.98 -2.15 -0.48
CA ALA A 211 13.02 -3.57 -0.86
C ALA A 211 11.64 -4.15 -1.18
N ARG A 212 10.60 -3.77 -0.45
CA ARG A 212 9.21 -4.16 -0.75
C ARG A 212 8.76 -3.63 -2.11
N GLY A 213 9.14 -2.40 -2.45
CA GLY A 213 8.90 -1.86 -3.79
C GLY A 213 9.66 -2.61 -4.88
N MET A 214 10.95 -2.89 -4.66
CA MET A 214 11.76 -3.69 -5.58
C MET A 214 11.20 -5.10 -5.77
N MET A 215 10.73 -5.75 -4.70
CA MET A 215 10.04 -7.05 -4.80
C MET A 215 8.74 -6.94 -5.60
N SER A 216 7.95 -5.88 -5.39
CA SER A 216 6.74 -5.65 -6.19
C SER A 216 7.08 -5.50 -7.67
N ARG A 217 8.13 -4.73 -7.99
CA ARG A 217 8.63 -4.58 -9.37
C ARG A 217 9.07 -5.92 -9.96
N PHE A 218 9.85 -6.70 -9.23
CA PHE A 218 10.31 -8.02 -9.65
C PHE A 218 9.14 -8.95 -9.97
N VAL A 219 8.13 -9.00 -9.09
CA VAL A 219 6.93 -9.83 -9.33
C VAL A 219 6.17 -9.37 -10.58
N ILE A 220 6.05 -8.06 -10.80
CA ILE A 220 5.35 -7.50 -11.97
C ILE A 220 6.11 -7.81 -13.26
N SER A 221 7.41 -7.54 -13.30
CA SER A 221 8.22 -7.71 -14.52
C SER A 221 8.40 -9.17 -14.91
N GLU A 222 8.62 -10.06 -13.94
CA GLU A 222 8.83 -11.48 -14.16
C GLU A 222 7.52 -12.31 -14.11
N LYS A 223 6.38 -11.65 -13.84
CA LYS A 223 5.06 -12.29 -13.69
C LYS A 223 5.07 -13.47 -12.72
N ILE A 224 5.73 -13.27 -11.58
CA ILE A 224 5.89 -14.29 -10.54
C ILE A 224 4.52 -14.66 -9.94
N ASN A 225 4.25 -15.97 -9.86
CA ASN A 225 2.98 -16.47 -9.35
C ASN A 225 3.12 -17.61 -8.32
N THR A 226 4.35 -17.97 -7.93
CA THR A 226 4.61 -19.01 -6.93
C THR A 226 5.59 -18.53 -5.85
N PRO A 227 5.47 -19.05 -4.61
CA PRO A 227 6.43 -18.73 -3.54
C PRO A 227 7.86 -19.16 -3.84
N ASP A 228 8.05 -20.25 -4.63
CA ASP A 228 9.39 -20.73 -4.99
C ASP A 228 10.08 -19.78 -5.96
N ALA A 229 9.36 -19.19 -6.90
CA ALA A 229 9.92 -18.20 -7.82
C ALA A 229 10.30 -16.89 -7.09
N LEU A 230 9.61 -16.51 -6.00
CA LEU A 230 10.01 -15.36 -5.17
C LEU A 230 11.40 -15.51 -4.56
N LYS A 231 11.88 -16.74 -4.32
CA LYS A 231 13.21 -17.00 -3.76
C LYS A 231 14.36 -16.62 -4.69
N GLN A 232 14.06 -16.37 -5.97
CA GLN A 232 15.04 -15.91 -6.97
C GLN A 232 15.27 -14.39 -6.91
N PHE A 233 14.57 -13.67 -6.05
CA PHE A 233 14.77 -12.24 -5.88
C PHE A 233 16.18 -11.93 -5.37
N ASP A 234 16.96 -11.19 -6.18
CA ASP A 234 18.34 -10.79 -5.93
C ASP A 234 18.60 -9.28 -6.16
N VAL A 235 17.52 -8.49 -6.26
CA VAL A 235 17.59 -7.06 -6.60
C VAL A 235 18.14 -6.24 -5.43
N GLY A 236 19.01 -5.28 -5.74
CA GLY A 236 19.58 -4.35 -4.73
C GLY A 236 20.45 -5.04 -3.70
N GLY A 237 21.11 -6.15 -4.07
CA GLY A 237 22.01 -6.92 -3.21
C GLY A 237 21.32 -7.82 -2.18
N TYR A 238 19.99 -7.92 -2.20
CA TYR A 238 19.28 -8.87 -1.35
C TYR A 238 19.37 -10.28 -1.90
N ARG A 239 19.45 -11.28 -1.01
CA ARG A 239 19.41 -12.70 -1.35
C ARG A 239 18.50 -13.46 -0.39
N TYR A 240 17.83 -14.48 -0.90
CA TYR A 240 17.00 -15.37 -0.09
C TYR A 240 17.82 -16.13 0.97
N SER A 241 17.31 -16.18 2.19
CA SER A 241 17.87 -16.99 3.28
C SER A 241 16.95 -18.15 3.64
N SER A 242 17.35 -19.36 3.28
CA SER A 242 16.62 -20.58 3.66
C SER A 242 16.62 -20.82 5.15
N GLU A 243 17.71 -20.44 5.84
CA GLU A 243 17.87 -20.62 7.30
C GLU A 243 16.90 -19.78 8.13
N GLN A 244 16.60 -18.55 7.65
CA GLN A 244 15.71 -17.60 8.35
C GLN A 244 14.27 -17.64 7.85
N SER A 245 14.00 -18.41 6.80
CA SER A 245 12.68 -18.50 6.18
C SER A 245 11.87 -19.69 6.68
N THR A 246 10.57 -19.60 6.50
CA THR A 246 9.61 -20.69 6.68
C THR A 246 8.75 -20.86 5.44
N ALA A 247 7.87 -21.85 5.40
CA ALA A 247 6.96 -22.06 4.28
C ALA A 247 6.05 -20.84 3.98
N ASN A 248 5.74 -20.01 5.00
CA ASN A 248 4.85 -18.87 4.88
C ASN A 248 5.53 -17.51 5.17
N LYS A 249 6.85 -17.51 5.38
CA LYS A 249 7.62 -16.28 5.60
C LYS A 249 8.96 -16.37 4.88
N LEU A 250 9.18 -15.52 3.91
CA LEU A 250 10.43 -15.44 3.17
C LEU A 250 11.29 -14.31 3.72
N VAL A 251 12.55 -14.62 4.00
CA VAL A 251 13.52 -13.66 4.54
C VAL A 251 14.62 -13.44 3.50
N PHE A 252 14.88 -12.17 3.21
CA PHE A 252 15.92 -11.72 2.30
C PHE A 252 16.96 -10.92 3.07
N LEU A 253 18.22 -11.23 2.86
CA LEU A 253 19.38 -10.65 3.55
C LEU A 253 20.23 -9.83 2.59
N ARG A 254 20.74 -8.71 3.07
CA ARG A 254 21.71 -7.87 2.35
C ARG A 254 22.88 -7.52 3.25
N ASP A 255 24.11 -7.76 2.77
CA ASP A 255 25.33 -7.51 3.53
C ASP A 255 25.75 -6.05 3.49
N THR A 256 25.69 -5.44 2.32
CA THR A 256 26.06 -4.04 2.12
C THR A 256 24.95 -3.34 1.36
N PRO A 257 24.32 -2.28 1.90
CA PRO A 257 23.40 -1.45 1.13
C PRO A 257 24.13 -0.81 -0.05
N ASP A 258 23.49 -0.77 -1.21
CA ASP A 258 23.97 0.05 -2.33
C ASP A 258 24.05 1.52 -1.87
N ALA A 259 25.12 2.20 -2.26
CA ALA A 259 25.40 3.59 -1.89
C ALA A 259 24.39 4.58 -2.48
#